data_4e60f12c62959e8d2b0ea8c8d431bcbc
#
_entry.id   4e60f12c62959e8d2b0ea8c8d431bcbc
#
_cell.length_a   1.000
_cell.length_b   1.000
_cell.length_c   1.000
_cell.angle_alpha   90.00
_cell.angle_beta   90.00
_cell.angle_gamma   90.00
#
_symmetry.space_group_name_H-M   'P 1'
#
loop_
_entity.id
_entity.type
_entity.pdbx_description
1 polymer ?
#
loop_
_entity_poly.entity_id
_entity_poly.type
_entity_poly.pdbx_seq_one_letter_code
_entity_poly.pdbx_strand_id
1 'polypeptide(L)'
;MTSARSPLRIVLAEDETESREFFQNVLTRLGHRVVGAVGSGKELLEASSREQPDLVITDIKMPDMDGIEAVKDLNGAKPVPVILVSAHHDAELIVRSGTDHIMAYLIKPVKDADLETAIYLAVLRFDHFQKVSREAATARQALEDRKVIERAKGVIMKRARLDEADAFRRLQKLASDKNKKLVEIAHSIVTAEEAFQ
;
A
#
# COMPACT_ATOMS: atom_id res chain seq x y z
N MET A 1 18.27 -9.21 22.82
CA MET A 1 17.53 -10.39 22.35
C MET A 1 16.81 -9.99 21.06
N THR A 2 17.46 -10.24 19.95
CA THR A 2 16.94 -9.92 18.61
C THR A 2 15.79 -10.89 18.31
N SER A 3 14.57 -10.38 18.28
CA SER A 3 13.43 -11.16 17.75
C SER A 3 13.78 -11.51 16.31
N ALA A 4 14.06 -12.77 16.04
CA ALA A 4 14.34 -13.28 14.71
C ALA A 4 13.08 -13.10 13.86
N ARG A 5 13.00 -11.99 13.12
CA ARG A 5 12.00 -11.85 12.05
C ARG A 5 12.32 -12.89 10.98
N SER A 6 11.29 -13.45 10.38
CA SER A 6 11.44 -14.36 9.25
C SER A 6 12.28 -13.72 8.15
N PRO A 7 13.11 -14.51 7.45
CA PRO A 7 13.87 -14.03 6.29
C PRO A 7 12.97 -13.30 5.30
N LEU A 8 13.34 -12.06 4.95
CA LEU A 8 12.61 -11.28 3.96
C LEU A 8 13.05 -11.68 2.55
N ARG A 9 12.12 -11.65 1.61
CA ARG A 9 12.38 -11.74 0.18
C ARG A 9 12.64 -10.33 -0.34
N ILE A 10 13.86 -10.09 -0.83
CA ILE A 10 14.30 -8.74 -1.21
C ILE A 10 14.61 -8.71 -2.71
N VAL A 11 14.09 -7.70 -3.42
CA VAL A 11 14.58 -7.32 -4.74
C VAL A 11 15.50 -6.12 -4.58
N LEU A 12 16.70 -6.24 -5.15
CA LEU A 12 17.74 -5.22 -5.14
C LEU A 12 17.94 -4.69 -6.55
N ALA A 13 17.94 -3.35 -6.72
CA ALA A 13 18.30 -2.70 -7.96
C ALA A 13 19.48 -1.73 -7.73
N GLU A 14 20.55 -1.97 -8.45
CA GLU A 14 21.82 -1.22 -8.36
C GLU A 14 22.57 -1.43 -9.70
N ASP A 15 22.89 -0.37 -10.41
CA ASP A 15 23.52 -0.47 -11.72
C ASP A 15 25.02 -0.85 -11.62
N GLU A 16 25.71 -0.38 -10.59
CA GLU A 16 27.11 -0.70 -10.37
C GLU A 16 27.27 -2.13 -9.86
N THR A 17 27.96 -2.98 -10.63
CA THR A 17 28.08 -4.42 -10.31
C THR A 17 28.75 -4.70 -8.97
N GLU A 18 29.81 -3.96 -8.63
CA GLU A 18 30.52 -4.15 -7.35
C GLU A 18 29.64 -3.77 -6.16
N SER A 19 28.90 -2.66 -6.25
CA SER A 19 27.93 -2.23 -5.24
C SER A 19 26.78 -3.24 -5.10
N ARG A 20 26.28 -3.76 -6.21
CA ARG A 20 25.22 -4.77 -6.22
C ARG A 20 25.65 -6.07 -5.54
N GLU A 21 26.85 -6.56 -5.84
CA GLU A 21 27.42 -7.74 -5.18
C GLU A 21 27.65 -7.51 -3.68
N PHE A 22 28.13 -6.32 -3.30
CA PHE A 22 28.29 -5.95 -1.90
C PHE A 22 26.96 -6.05 -1.16
N PHE A 23 25.89 -5.41 -1.66
CA PHE A 23 24.57 -5.46 -1.04
C PHE A 23 24.01 -6.88 -0.96
N GLN A 24 24.17 -7.70 -2.01
CA GLN A 24 23.73 -9.10 -2.00
C GLN A 24 24.41 -9.88 -0.88
N ASN A 25 25.73 -9.70 -0.73
CA ASN A 25 26.51 -10.37 0.31
C ASN A 25 26.09 -9.93 1.71
N VAL A 26 25.89 -8.63 1.93
CA VAL A 26 25.44 -8.11 3.23
C VAL A 26 24.04 -8.62 3.56
N LEU A 27 23.09 -8.54 2.64
CA LEU A 27 21.71 -8.99 2.84
C LEU A 27 21.65 -10.50 3.17
N THR A 28 22.45 -11.31 2.48
CA THR A 28 22.56 -12.75 2.75
C THR A 28 23.14 -13.02 4.14
N ARG A 29 24.17 -12.27 4.55
CA ARG A 29 24.78 -12.38 5.88
C ARG A 29 23.82 -11.95 6.99
N LEU A 30 22.93 -10.97 6.73
CA LEU A 30 21.86 -10.55 7.63
C LEU A 30 20.68 -11.56 7.69
N GLY A 31 20.76 -12.67 6.92
CA GLY A 31 19.76 -13.73 6.93
C GLY A 31 18.55 -13.47 6.03
N HIS A 32 18.63 -12.50 5.11
CA HIS A 32 17.58 -12.23 4.13
C HIS A 32 17.84 -12.97 2.82
N ARG A 33 16.79 -13.08 1.99
CA ARG A 33 16.86 -13.76 0.70
C ARG A 33 16.74 -12.75 -0.44
N VAL A 34 17.81 -12.52 -1.17
CA VAL A 34 17.79 -11.74 -2.41
C VAL A 34 17.16 -12.61 -3.50
N VAL A 35 15.94 -12.26 -3.91
CA VAL A 35 15.15 -13.00 -4.91
C VAL A 35 15.30 -12.42 -6.31
N GLY A 36 15.83 -11.22 -6.42
CA GLY A 36 16.20 -10.56 -7.66
C GLY A 36 17.27 -9.51 -7.40
N ALA A 37 18.28 -9.47 -8.26
CA ALA A 37 19.34 -8.46 -8.23
C ALA A 37 19.55 -7.96 -9.66
N VAL A 38 19.21 -6.70 -9.90
CA VAL A 38 19.06 -6.13 -11.24
C VAL A 38 19.81 -4.82 -11.37
N GLY A 39 20.05 -4.36 -12.60
CA GLY A 39 20.86 -3.19 -12.89
C GLY A 39 20.09 -1.97 -13.43
N SER A 40 18.76 -2.04 -13.52
CA SER A 40 17.96 -0.92 -14.05
C SER A 40 16.57 -0.86 -13.43
N GLY A 41 15.91 0.31 -13.56
CA GLY A 41 14.55 0.51 -13.05
C GLY A 41 13.52 -0.36 -13.77
N LYS A 42 13.66 -0.63 -15.06
CA LYS A 42 12.78 -1.52 -15.82
C LYS A 42 12.88 -2.96 -15.33
N GLU A 43 14.11 -3.45 -15.16
CA GLU A 43 14.34 -4.79 -14.61
C GLU A 43 13.81 -4.91 -13.16
N LEU A 44 13.87 -3.81 -12.37
CA LEU A 44 13.29 -3.75 -11.04
C LEU A 44 11.77 -4.01 -11.06
N LEU A 45 11.05 -3.37 -12.00
CA LEU A 45 9.61 -3.56 -12.15
C LEU A 45 9.28 -5.02 -12.52
N GLU A 46 9.99 -5.58 -13.49
CA GLU A 46 9.80 -6.97 -13.93
C GLU A 46 10.11 -7.98 -12.82
N ALA A 47 11.25 -7.80 -12.14
CA ALA A 47 11.64 -8.66 -11.03
C ALA A 47 10.66 -8.58 -9.86
N SER A 48 10.19 -7.39 -9.51
CA SER A 48 9.24 -7.19 -8.43
C SER A 48 7.87 -7.79 -8.74
N SER A 49 7.41 -7.67 -9.99
CA SER A 49 6.17 -8.30 -10.45
C SER A 49 6.22 -9.82 -10.37
N ARG A 50 7.34 -10.42 -10.81
CA ARG A 50 7.55 -11.87 -10.83
C ARG A 50 7.76 -12.45 -9.43
N GLU A 51 8.62 -11.81 -8.64
CA GLU A 51 9.07 -12.34 -7.36
C GLU A 51 8.18 -11.96 -6.18
N GLN A 52 7.34 -10.93 -6.29
CA GLN A 52 6.48 -10.43 -5.20
C GLN A 52 7.27 -10.27 -3.89
N PRO A 53 8.28 -9.38 -3.84
CA PRO A 53 9.15 -9.23 -2.69
C PRO A 53 8.45 -8.64 -1.46
N ASP A 54 9.06 -8.85 -0.29
CA ASP A 54 8.64 -8.23 0.98
C ASP A 54 9.26 -6.84 1.17
N LEU A 55 10.37 -6.55 0.45
CA LEU A 55 11.12 -5.30 0.51
C LEU A 55 11.84 -5.07 -0.82
N VAL A 56 11.87 -3.83 -1.26
CA VAL A 56 12.71 -3.37 -2.37
C VAL A 56 13.82 -2.47 -1.84
N ILE A 57 15.04 -2.68 -2.33
CA ILE A 57 16.18 -1.77 -2.11
C ILE A 57 16.65 -1.32 -3.50
N THR A 58 16.70 -0.02 -3.74
CA THR A 58 17.06 0.49 -5.07
C THR A 58 17.95 1.72 -4.98
N ASP A 59 18.94 1.81 -5.87
CA ASP A 59 19.61 3.07 -6.14
C ASP A 59 18.62 4.05 -6.80
N ILE A 60 18.84 5.33 -6.60
CA ILE A 60 18.08 6.38 -7.28
C ILE A 60 18.52 6.51 -8.71
N LYS A 61 19.84 6.58 -8.96
CA LYS A 61 20.40 6.82 -10.29
C LYS A 61 20.72 5.51 -10.98
N MET A 62 19.86 5.11 -11.88
CA MET A 62 20.04 3.91 -12.70
C MET A 62 19.79 4.24 -14.18
N PRO A 63 20.36 3.47 -15.13
CA PRO A 63 20.03 3.59 -16.54
C PRO A 63 18.54 3.29 -16.83
N ASP A 64 18.03 3.85 -17.92
CA ASP A 64 16.67 3.71 -18.48
C ASP A 64 15.55 4.34 -17.66
N MET A 65 15.50 4.11 -16.36
CA MET A 65 14.48 4.59 -15.44
C MET A 65 15.11 4.79 -14.07
N ASP A 66 14.93 5.94 -13.45
CA ASP A 66 15.44 6.16 -12.11
C ASP A 66 14.63 5.38 -11.05
N GLY A 67 15.28 5.13 -9.89
CA GLY A 67 14.68 4.33 -8.83
C GLY A 67 13.40 4.94 -8.26
N ILE A 68 13.24 6.26 -8.24
CA ILE A 68 12.05 6.95 -7.74
C ILE A 68 10.88 6.76 -8.73
N GLU A 69 11.14 6.85 -10.02
CA GLU A 69 10.15 6.60 -11.06
C GLU A 69 9.69 5.15 -11.02
N ALA A 70 10.63 4.20 -10.94
CA ALA A 70 10.32 2.79 -10.79
C ALA A 70 9.46 2.51 -9.55
N VAL A 71 9.74 3.14 -8.42
CA VAL A 71 8.95 2.98 -7.19
C VAL A 71 7.52 3.50 -7.34
N LYS A 72 7.27 4.57 -8.08
CA LYS A 72 5.91 5.05 -8.36
C LYS A 72 5.09 4.01 -9.11
N ASP A 73 5.71 3.38 -10.10
CA ASP A 73 5.05 2.36 -10.92
C ASP A 73 4.83 1.05 -10.16
N LEU A 74 5.76 0.67 -9.26
CA LEU A 74 5.62 -0.52 -8.41
C LEU A 74 4.36 -0.50 -7.53
N ASN A 75 3.99 0.65 -7.03
CA ASN A 75 2.95 0.78 -6.00
C ASN A 75 1.52 0.76 -6.53
N GLY A 76 1.33 0.65 -7.85
CA GLY A 76 0.00 0.59 -8.45
C GLY A 76 -0.77 -0.72 -8.18
N ALA A 77 -0.09 -1.86 -8.02
CA ALA A 77 -0.72 -3.18 -7.91
C ALA A 77 -0.69 -3.76 -6.49
N LYS A 78 0.48 -3.78 -5.86
CA LYS A 78 0.67 -4.28 -4.50
C LYS A 78 1.76 -3.46 -3.81
N PRO A 79 1.40 -2.59 -2.87
CA PRO A 79 2.36 -1.77 -2.16
C PRO A 79 3.43 -2.60 -1.45
N VAL A 80 4.69 -2.23 -1.63
CA VAL A 80 5.85 -2.85 -0.99
C VAL A 80 6.72 -1.75 -0.36
N PRO A 81 7.32 -1.99 0.82
CA PRO A 81 8.25 -1.03 1.42
C PRO A 81 9.50 -0.89 0.57
N VAL A 82 9.99 0.35 0.45
CA VAL A 82 11.17 0.65 -0.35
C VAL A 82 12.22 1.36 0.51
N ILE A 83 13.47 0.96 0.34
CA ILE A 83 14.66 1.68 0.81
C ILE A 83 15.38 2.23 -0.42
N LEU A 84 15.56 3.54 -0.44
CA LEU A 84 16.39 4.18 -1.46
C LEU A 84 17.86 4.24 -0.99
N VAL A 85 18.75 4.03 -1.92
CA VAL A 85 20.19 4.21 -1.70
C VAL A 85 20.69 5.26 -2.71
N SER A 86 21.56 6.18 -2.29
CA SER A 86 22.10 7.20 -3.20
C SER A 86 23.51 7.63 -2.83
N ALA A 87 24.27 8.04 -3.81
CA ALA A 87 25.61 8.60 -3.62
C ALA A 87 25.58 10.07 -3.11
N HIS A 88 24.46 10.77 -3.18
CA HIS A 88 24.34 12.20 -2.85
C HIS A 88 23.15 12.46 -1.90
N HIS A 89 23.16 13.64 -1.26
CA HIS A 89 22.07 14.14 -0.43
C HIS A 89 20.87 14.61 -1.30
N ASP A 90 20.28 13.71 -2.06
CA ASP A 90 19.12 13.98 -2.92
C ASP A 90 17.79 13.98 -2.13
N ALA A 91 17.84 14.32 -0.83
CA ALA A 91 16.67 14.33 0.05
C ALA A 91 15.50 15.19 -0.47
N GLU A 92 15.79 16.28 -1.20
CA GLU A 92 14.77 17.12 -1.84
C GLU A 92 14.01 16.37 -2.93
N LEU A 93 14.67 15.46 -3.67
CA LEU A 93 14.01 14.65 -4.69
C LEU A 93 13.04 13.65 -4.07
N ILE A 94 13.37 13.09 -2.91
CA ILE A 94 12.52 12.14 -2.19
C ILE A 94 11.26 12.85 -1.68
N VAL A 95 11.39 14.04 -1.10
CA VAL A 95 10.24 14.82 -0.62
C VAL A 95 9.32 15.22 -1.78
N ARG A 96 9.88 15.53 -2.93
CA ARG A 96 9.13 15.88 -4.16
C ARG A 96 8.45 14.67 -4.82
N SER A 97 8.92 13.44 -4.55
CA SER A 97 8.37 12.25 -5.20
C SER A 97 6.93 11.94 -4.78
N GLY A 98 6.49 12.40 -3.60
CA GLY A 98 5.15 12.14 -3.08
C GLY A 98 4.84 10.65 -2.93
N THR A 99 5.86 9.81 -2.83
CA THR A 99 5.72 8.35 -2.82
C THR A 99 5.64 7.84 -1.38
N ASP A 100 4.46 7.46 -0.96
CA ASP A 100 4.15 7.06 0.42
C ASP A 100 4.82 5.74 0.87
N HIS A 101 5.54 5.05 -0.02
CA HIS A 101 6.10 3.72 0.24
C HIS A 101 7.62 3.72 0.41
N ILE A 102 8.27 4.88 0.29
CA ILE A 102 9.69 5.04 0.60
C ILE A 102 9.82 5.16 2.12
N MET A 103 10.28 4.10 2.76
CA MET A 103 10.32 3.96 4.21
C MET A 103 11.65 4.36 4.82
N ALA A 104 12.73 4.28 4.07
CA ALA A 104 14.06 4.65 4.49
C ALA A 104 14.91 5.12 3.32
N TYR A 105 15.97 5.87 3.65
CA TYR A 105 16.96 6.38 2.72
C TYR A 105 18.36 6.16 3.30
N LEU A 106 19.28 5.68 2.48
CA LEU A 106 20.67 5.46 2.82
C LEU A 106 21.59 6.22 1.88
N ILE A 107 22.68 6.76 2.42
CA ILE A 107 23.71 7.47 1.66
C ILE A 107 24.94 6.56 1.55
N LYS A 108 25.44 6.37 0.33
CA LYS A 108 26.69 5.65 0.07
C LYS A 108 27.90 6.46 0.64
N PRO A 109 28.88 5.81 1.29
CA PRO A 109 29.01 4.37 1.46
C PRO A 109 28.13 3.81 2.59
N VAL A 110 27.35 2.75 2.32
CA VAL A 110 26.47 2.10 3.28
C VAL A 110 27.23 1.08 4.11
N LYS A 111 27.04 1.12 5.44
CA LYS A 111 27.58 0.11 6.35
C LYS A 111 26.53 -0.97 6.64
N ASP A 112 26.99 -2.16 6.99
CA ASP A 112 26.12 -3.30 7.35
C ASP A 112 25.09 -2.92 8.42
N ALA A 113 25.53 -2.23 9.49
CA ALA A 113 24.65 -1.81 10.59
C ALA A 113 23.59 -0.78 10.17
N ASP A 114 23.93 0.11 9.22
CA ASP A 114 23.00 1.10 8.69
C ASP A 114 21.92 0.41 7.85
N LEU A 115 22.32 -0.57 7.03
CA LEU A 115 21.41 -1.36 6.21
C LEU A 115 20.46 -2.21 7.07
N GLU A 116 20.99 -2.90 8.08
CA GLU A 116 20.18 -3.69 9.02
C GLU A 116 19.13 -2.82 9.71
N THR A 117 19.56 -1.65 10.22
CA THR A 117 18.67 -0.69 10.88
C THR A 117 17.61 -0.15 9.92
N ALA A 118 17.99 0.19 8.69
CA ALA A 118 17.07 0.68 7.68
C ALA A 118 16.02 -0.37 7.29
N ILE A 119 16.42 -1.63 7.12
CA ILE A 119 15.50 -2.75 6.84
C ILE A 119 14.49 -2.89 7.98
N TYR A 120 14.96 -2.92 9.21
CA TYR A 120 14.08 -3.03 10.38
C TYR A 120 13.05 -1.89 10.43
N LEU A 121 13.52 -0.65 10.28
CA LEU A 121 12.66 0.53 10.33
C LEU A 121 11.70 0.61 9.13
N ALA A 122 12.16 0.23 7.93
CA ALA A 122 11.32 0.25 6.74
C ALA A 122 10.12 -0.69 6.88
N VAL A 123 10.35 -1.93 7.31
CA VAL A 123 9.26 -2.88 7.52
C VAL A 123 8.31 -2.42 8.64
N LEU A 124 8.85 -1.94 9.76
CA LEU A 124 8.02 -1.45 10.87
C LEU A 124 7.14 -0.26 10.47
N ARG A 125 7.71 0.71 9.76
CA ARG A 125 6.97 1.89 9.26
C ARG A 125 5.90 1.50 8.25
N PHE A 126 6.21 0.58 7.36
CA PHE A 126 5.28 0.10 6.36
C PHE A 126 4.09 -0.65 6.96
N ASP A 127 4.33 -1.52 7.95
CA ASP A 127 3.27 -2.21 8.69
C ASP A 127 2.33 -1.19 9.37
N HIS A 128 2.91 -0.17 10.00
CA HIS A 128 2.13 0.90 10.62
C HIS A 128 1.34 1.72 9.59
N PHE A 129 1.98 2.11 8.49
CA PHE A 129 1.33 2.83 7.40
C PHE A 129 0.15 2.04 6.82
N GLN A 130 0.34 0.75 6.55
CA GLN A 130 -0.72 -0.11 6.05
C GLN A 130 -1.90 -0.23 7.02
N LYS A 131 -1.61 -0.35 8.33
CA LYS A 131 -2.65 -0.40 9.35
C LYS A 131 -3.49 0.87 9.35
N VAL A 132 -2.85 2.04 9.42
CA VAL A 132 -3.53 3.34 9.41
C VAL A 132 -4.33 3.54 8.12
N SER A 133 -3.78 3.18 6.96
CA SER A 133 -4.46 3.29 5.67
C SER A 133 -5.72 2.41 5.62
N ARG A 134 -5.65 1.18 6.13
CA ARG A 134 -6.82 0.26 6.21
C ARG A 134 -7.89 0.80 7.16
N GLU A 135 -7.49 1.31 8.32
CA GLU A 135 -8.41 1.93 9.28
C GLU A 135 -9.13 3.14 8.67
N ALA A 136 -8.36 4.02 7.99
CA ALA A 136 -8.92 5.18 7.30
C ALA A 136 -9.88 4.78 6.17
N ALA A 137 -9.53 3.78 5.36
CA ALA A 137 -10.40 3.26 4.30
C ALA A 137 -11.70 2.68 4.87
N THR A 138 -11.60 1.89 5.96
CA THR A 138 -12.76 1.32 6.64
C THR A 138 -13.69 2.40 7.21
N ALA A 139 -13.10 3.43 7.85
CA ALA A 139 -13.88 4.54 8.40
C ALA A 139 -14.59 5.36 7.31
N ARG A 140 -13.90 5.61 6.18
CA ARG A 140 -14.51 6.28 5.02
C ARG A 140 -15.68 5.46 4.45
N GLN A 141 -15.49 4.16 4.28
CA GLN A 141 -16.55 3.27 3.78
C GLN A 141 -17.76 3.27 4.72
N ALA A 142 -17.55 3.16 6.03
CA ALA A 142 -18.64 3.20 7.00
C ALA A 142 -19.43 4.53 6.96
N LEU A 143 -18.73 5.66 6.72
CA LEU A 143 -19.38 6.96 6.57
C LEU A 143 -20.24 7.02 5.30
N GLU A 144 -19.72 6.54 4.17
CA GLU A 144 -20.49 6.49 2.91
C GLU A 144 -21.68 5.53 3.01
N ASP A 145 -21.49 4.35 3.62
CA ASP A 145 -22.58 3.41 3.87
C ASP A 145 -23.69 4.05 4.71
N ARG A 146 -23.31 4.80 5.77
CA ARG A 146 -24.29 5.53 6.60
C ARG A 146 -25.06 6.57 5.80
N LYS A 147 -24.39 7.36 4.95
CA LYS A 147 -25.07 8.35 4.08
C LYS A 147 -26.09 7.69 3.16
N VAL A 148 -25.74 6.56 2.56
CA VAL A 148 -26.65 5.84 1.66
C VAL A 148 -27.85 5.27 2.42
N ILE A 149 -27.63 4.70 3.62
CA ILE A 149 -28.70 4.21 4.49
C ILE A 149 -29.66 5.35 4.89
N GLU A 150 -29.15 6.52 5.29
CA GLU A 150 -29.96 7.68 5.63
C GLU A 150 -30.80 8.17 4.43
N ARG A 151 -30.19 8.21 3.22
CA ARG A 151 -30.94 8.56 2.00
C ARG A 151 -32.06 7.55 1.70
N ALA A 152 -31.76 6.25 1.81
CA ALA A 152 -32.76 5.19 1.60
C ALA A 152 -33.92 5.28 2.61
N LYS A 153 -33.62 5.57 3.89
CA LYS A 153 -34.63 5.85 4.91
C LYS A 153 -35.53 7.01 4.47
N GLY A 154 -34.95 8.12 4.04
CA GLY A 154 -35.69 9.28 3.55
C GLY A 154 -36.64 8.94 2.39
N VAL A 155 -36.17 8.11 1.44
CA VAL A 155 -37.02 7.62 0.33
C VAL A 155 -38.18 6.77 0.86
N ILE A 156 -37.93 5.83 1.77
CA ILE A 156 -38.98 4.99 2.35
C ILE A 156 -40.00 5.83 3.14
N MET A 157 -39.50 6.76 3.97
CA MET A 157 -40.38 7.70 4.71
C MET A 157 -41.33 8.43 3.78
N LYS A 158 -40.79 9.01 2.70
CA LYS A 158 -41.57 9.78 1.72
C LYS A 158 -42.58 8.91 0.96
N ARG A 159 -42.14 7.78 0.44
CA ARG A 159 -42.96 6.90 -0.41
C ARG A 159 -44.00 6.11 0.37
N ALA A 160 -43.65 5.63 1.57
CA ALA A 160 -44.53 4.80 2.39
C ALA A 160 -45.27 5.59 3.49
N ARG A 161 -45.00 6.90 3.64
CA ARG A 161 -45.55 7.76 4.70
C ARG A 161 -45.31 7.20 6.10
N LEU A 162 -44.10 6.71 6.31
CA LEU A 162 -43.65 6.12 7.59
C LEU A 162 -42.78 7.13 8.36
N ASP A 163 -42.75 6.96 9.67
CA ASP A 163 -41.74 7.63 10.50
C ASP A 163 -40.33 7.01 10.31
N GLU A 164 -39.33 7.63 10.90
CA GLU A 164 -37.96 7.22 10.75
C GLU A 164 -37.68 5.81 11.29
N ALA A 165 -38.27 5.49 12.45
CA ALA A 165 -38.07 4.19 13.11
C ALA A 165 -38.71 3.06 12.29
N ASP A 166 -39.89 3.29 11.73
CA ASP A 166 -40.60 2.32 10.89
C ASP A 166 -39.91 2.16 9.52
N ALA A 167 -39.42 3.25 8.94
CA ALA A 167 -38.67 3.22 7.71
C ALA A 167 -37.37 2.39 7.87
N PHE A 168 -36.66 2.57 8.99
CA PHE A 168 -35.45 1.79 9.28
C PHE A 168 -35.77 0.32 9.50
N ARG A 169 -36.81 0.00 10.28
CA ARG A 169 -37.27 -1.39 10.46
C ARG A 169 -37.65 -2.05 9.12
N ARG A 170 -38.30 -1.32 8.24
CA ARG A 170 -38.66 -1.82 6.91
C ARG A 170 -37.40 -2.10 6.07
N LEU A 171 -36.41 -1.22 6.13
CA LEU A 171 -35.12 -1.42 5.43
C LEU A 171 -34.38 -2.66 5.96
N GLN A 172 -34.34 -2.83 7.29
CA GLN A 172 -33.73 -4.01 7.93
C GLN A 172 -34.45 -5.31 7.53
N LYS A 173 -35.79 -5.30 7.52
CA LYS A 173 -36.59 -6.45 7.12
C LYS A 173 -36.29 -6.84 5.67
N LEU A 174 -36.26 -5.86 4.74
CA LEU A 174 -35.91 -6.12 3.35
C LEU A 174 -34.49 -6.72 3.19
N ALA A 175 -33.54 -6.28 3.99
CA ALA A 175 -32.18 -6.83 4.00
C ALA A 175 -32.18 -8.28 4.47
N SER A 176 -32.90 -8.57 5.55
CA SER A 176 -33.05 -9.93 6.08
C SER A 176 -33.76 -10.87 5.09
N ASP A 177 -34.91 -10.44 4.57
CA ASP A 177 -35.72 -11.26 3.64
C ASP A 177 -34.96 -11.61 2.35
N LYS A 178 -34.08 -10.72 1.90
CA LYS A 178 -33.23 -10.92 0.71
C LYS A 178 -31.84 -11.49 0.99
N ASN A 179 -31.52 -11.72 2.26
CA ASN A 179 -30.19 -12.17 2.71
C ASN A 179 -29.05 -11.31 2.14
N LYS A 180 -29.25 -9.98 2.19
CA LYS A 180 -28.28 -8.97 1.70
C LYS A 180 -27.87 -8.02 2.82
N LYS A 181 -26.70 -7.37 2.64
CA LYS A 181 -26.30 -6.31 3.58
C LYS A 181 -27.27 -5.12 3.50
N LEU A 182 -27.45 -4.46 4.64
CA LEU A 182 -28.36 -3.29 4.74
C LEU A 182 -28.01 -2.21 3.72
N VAL A 183 -26.70 -1.94 3.53
CA VAL A 183 -26.21 -0.95 2.57
C VAL A 183 -26.51 -1.33 1.12
N GLU A 184 -26.49 -2.60 0.76
CA GLU A 184 -26.82 -3.07 -0.60
C GLU A 184 -28.30 -2.81 -0.95
N ILE A 185 -29.17 -3.04 0.03
CA ILE A 185 -30.60 -2.72 -0.12
C ILE A 185 -30.81 -1.20 -0.19
N ALA A 186 -30.09 -0.46 0.65
CA ALA A 186 -30.14 0.99 0.64
C ALA A 186 -29.71 1.56 -0.73
N HIS A 187 -28.62 1.09 -1.31
CA HIS A 187 -28.20 1.44 -2.66
C HIS A 187 -29.28 1.15 -3.71
N SER A 188 -29.87 -0.05 -3.66
CA SER A 188 -30.92 -0.44 -4.62
C SER A 188 -32.13 0.51 -4.55
N ILE A 189 -32.51 0.95 -3.36
CA ILE A 189 -33.63 1.87 -3.15
C ILE A 189 -33.29 3.28 -3.67
N VAL A 190 -32.09 3.78 -3.37
CA VAL A 190 -31.64 5.11 -3.82
C VAL A 190 -31.53 5.14 -5.34
N THR A 191 -30.91 4.13 -5.96
CA THR A 191 -30.78 4.03 -7.42
C THR A 191 -32.15 3.95 -8.11
N ALA A 192 -33.10 3.19 -7.55
CA ALA A 192 -34.46 3.12 -8.08
C ALA A 192 -35.17 4.47 -8.01
N GLU A 193 -35.00 5.25 -6.92
CA GLU A 193 -35.60 6.58 -6.78
C GLU A 193 -35.01 7.58 -7.77
N GLU A 194 -33.68 7.53 -8.00
CA GLU A 194 -32.99 8.39 -8.96
C GLU A 194 -33.44 8.13 -10.42
N ALA A 195 -33.84 6.90 -10.74
CA ALA A 195 -34.33 6.54 -12.08
C ALA A 195 -35.75 7.11 -12.37
N PHE A 196 -36.47 7.61 -11.38
CA PHE A 196 -37.82 8.15 -11.50
C PHE A 196 -37.90 9.67 -11.24
N GLN A 197 -36.76 10.34 -11.09
CA GLN A 197 -36.64 11.80 -10.99
C GLN A 197 -36.24 12.43 -12.33
#